data_6cdd88eb3022dd15772fde7f299b6593
#
_entry.id   6cdd88eb3022dd15772fde7f299b6593
#
_cell.length_a   1.000
_cell.length_b   1.000
_cell.length_c   1.000
_cell.angle_alpha   90.00
_cell.angle_beta   90.00
_cell.angle_gamma   90.00
#
_symmetry.space_group_name_H-M   'P 1'
#
loop_
_entity.id
_entity.type
_entity.pdbx_description
1 polymer ?
#
loop_
_entity_poly.entity_id
_entity_poly.type
_entity_poly.pdbx_seq_one_letter_code
_entity_poly.pdbx_strand_id
1 'polypeptide(L)'
;DSMEPVRLTLKAGGSSDIMQPHSGEEFGYLIKGTVKIYYGGKSHVLHAGESFYLKADKKHYIENPGSRDAVLIWVSTPPSF
;
A
#
# COMPACT_ATOMS: atom_id res chain seq x y z
N ASP A 1 -2.98 6.65 19.38
CA ASP A 1 -1.91 7.39 18.70
C ASP A 1 -2.27 7.71 17.27
N SER A 2 -1.51 8.63 16.68
CA SER A 2 -1.75 9.07 15.33
C SER A 2 -1.16 8.14 14.26
N MET A 3 -0.43 7.10 14.64
CA MET A 3 0.24 6.21 13.71
C MET A 3 -0.06 4.75 14.07
N GLU A 4 -0.45 3.98 13.09
CA GLU A 4 -0.68 2.55 13.28
C GLU A 4 -0.04 1.76 12.15
N PRO A 5 0.99 0.95 12.45
CA PRO A 5 1.57 0.04 11.46
C PRO A 5 0.79 -1.27 11.42
N VAL A 6 0.59 -1.80 10.22
CA VAL A 6 0.03 -3.13 10.03
C VAL A 6 0.91 -3.93 9.09
N ARG A 7 0.99 -5.22 9.36
CA ARG A 7 1.60 -6.16 8.43
C ARG A 7 0.49 -6.74 7.56
N LEU A 8 0.62 -6.55 6.25
CA LEU A 8 -0.40 -6.95 5.30
C LEU A 8 0.16 -7.99 4.35
N THR A 9 -0.60 -9.06 4.14
CA THR A 9 -0.29 -10.04 3.11
C THR A 9 -1.32 -9.92 2.00
N LEU A 10 -0.85 -9.67 0.78
CA LEU A 10 -1.70 -9.68 -0.41
C LEU A 10 -1.45 -10.98 -1.17
N LYS A 11 -2.49 -11.78 -1.30
CA LYS A 11 -2.42 -13.00 -2.08
C LYS A 11 -2.15 -12.68 -3.55
N ALA A 12 -1.57 -13.63 -4.26
CA ALA A 12 -1.36 -13.50 -5.70
C ALA A 12 -2.67 -13.12 -6.39
N GLY A 13 -2.63 -12.08 -7.20
CA GLY A 13 -3.81 -11.58 -7.91
C GLY A 13 -4.77 -10.76 -7.06
N GLY A 14 -4.49 -10.62 -5.75
CA GLY A 14 -5.36 -9.87 -4.86
C GLY A 14 -5.03 -8.38 -4.82
N SER A 15 -5.91 -7.62 -4.17
CA SER A 15 -5.69 -6.19 -4.00
C SER A 15 -6.21 -5.74 -2.64
N SER A 16 -5.71 -4.60 -2.16
CA SER A 16 -6.28 -3.94 -1.02
C SER A 16 -7.61 -3.29 -1.41
N ASP A 17 -8.38 -2.88 -0.41
CA ASP A 17 -9.56 -2.07 -0.67
C ASP A 17 -9.16 -0.76 -1.33
N ILE A 18 -10.04 -0.24 -2.18
CA ILE A 18 -9.82 1.07 -2.78
C ILE A 18 -10.07 2.12 -1.69
N MET A 19 -9.04 2.92 -1.41
CA MET A 19 -9.12 3.97 -0.42
C MET A 19 -9.50 5.28 -1.08
N GLN A 20 -10.62 5.85 -0.65
CA GLN A 20 -11.04 7.17 -1.12
C GLN A 20 -10.15 8.25 -0.48
N PRO A 21 -10.08 9.44 -1.08
CA PRO A 21 -9.26 10.50 -0.51
C PRO A 21 -9.64 10.79 0.95
N HIS A 22 -8.64 10.98 1.78
CA HIS A 22 -8.82 11.32 3.19
C HIS A 22 -7.61 12.15 3.66
N SER A 23 -7.73 12.77 4.82
CA SER A 23 -6.59 13.50 5.37
C SER A 23 -5.57 12.51 5.90
N GLY A 24 -4.30 12.89 5.83
CA GLY A 24 -3.22 12.08 6.38
C GLY A 24 -2.21 11.64 5.36
N GLU A 25 -1.33 10.79 5.81
CA GLU A 25 -0.19 10.30 5.02
C GLU A 25 -0.06 8.81 5.22
N GLU A 26 0.55 8.15 4.23
CA GLU A 26 0.78 6.71 4.30
C GLU A 26 2.19 6.39 3.86
N PHE A 27 2.74 5.38 4.51
CA PHE A 27 4.06 4.85 4.20
C PHE A 27 3.97 3.34 4.14
N GLY A 28 4.70 2.74 3.21
CA GLY A 28 4.79 1.29 3.15
C GLY A 28 6.18 0.82 2.82
N TYR A 29 6.49 -0.38 3.27
CA TYR A 29 7.76 -1.04 2.96
C TYR A 29 7.45 -2.47 2.53
N LEU A 30 7.88 -2.84 1.33
CA LEU A 30 7.62 -4.17 0.81
C LEU A 30 8.71 -5.14 1.27
N ILE A 31 8.30 -6.13 2.07
CA ILE A 31 9.21 -7.13 2.62
C ILE A 31 9.46 -8.23 1.60
N LYS A 32 8.40 -8.62 0.84
CA LYS A 32 8.45 -9.79 -0.02
C LYS A 32 7.48 -9.62 -1.18
N GLY A 33 7.88 -10.07 -2.34
CA GLY A 33 7.04 -10.06 -3.53
C GLY A 33 7.15 -8.79 -4.34
N THR A 34 6.13 -8.52 -5.14
CA THR A 34 6.02 -7.35 -6.00
C THR A 34 4.61 -6.84 -5.91
N VAL A 35 4.44 -5.53 -5.78
CA VAL A 35 3.10 -4.93 -5.79
C VAL A 35 3.07 -3.75 -6.73
N LYS A 36 1.87 -3.37 -7.12
CA LYS A 36 1.61 -2.19 -7.93
C LYS A 36 0.75 -1.25 -7.11
N ILE A 37 1.22 -0.03 -6.94
CA ILE A 37 0.52 0.99 -6.19
C ILE A 37 -0.19 1.91 -7.16
N TYR A 38 -1.47 2.13 -6.93
CA TYR A 38 -2.26 3.08 -7.70
C TYR A 38 -2.52 4.30 -6.84
N TYR A 39 -2.25 5.48 -7.39
CA TYR A 39 -2.43 6.74 -6.70
C TYR A 39 -2.97 7.77 -7.69
N GLY A 40 -4.21 8.15 -7.50
CA GLY A 40 -4.90 8.98 -8.48
C GLY A 40 -4.95 8.26 -9.82
N GLY A 41 -4.53 8.90 -10.88
CA GLY A 41 -4.49 8.30 -12.22
C GLY A 41 -3.17 7.64 -12.56
N LYS A 42 -2.27 7.47 -11.60
CA LYS A 42 -0.93 6.94 -11.83
C LYS A 42 -0.73 5.63 -11.11
N SER A 43 0.22 4.84 -11.60
CA SER A 43 0.60 3.59 -10.94
C SER A 43 2.11 3.46 -10.90
N HIS A 44 2.59 2.66 -9.96
CA HIS A 44 4.01 2.48 -9.72
C HIS A 44 4.26 1.06 -9.20
N VAL A 45 5.25 0.38 -9.78
CA VAL A 45 5.61 -0.97 -9.35
C VAL A 45 6.65 -0.89 -8.24
N LEU A 46 6.43 -1.65 -7.19
CA LEU A 46 7.31 -1.71 -6.02
C LEU A 46 7.85 -3.13 -5.89
N HIS A 47 9.16 -3.24 -5.69
CA HIS A 47 9.82 -4.53 -5.48
C HIS A 47 10.23 -4.67 -4.01
N ALA A 48 10.49 -5.92 -3.59
CA ALA A 48 10.93 -6.20 -2.22
C ALA A 48 12.16 -5.35 -1.86
N GLY A 49 12.14 -4.78 -0.66
CA GLY A 49 13.19 -3.88 -0.19
C GLY A 49 12.93 -2.42 -0.50
N GLU A 50 11.90 -2.11 -1.28
CA GLU A 50 11.55 -0.74 -1.60
C GLU A 50 10.40 -0.24 -0.75
N SER A 51 10.30 1.07 -0.61
CA SER A 51 9.25 1.70 0.18
C SER A 51 8.49 2.71 -0.66
N PHE A 52 7.31 3.10 -0.17
CA PHE A 52 6.53 4.16 -0.78
C PHE A 52 6.05 5.12 0.31
N TYR A 53 5.77 6.34 -0.12
CA TYR A 53 5.15 7.36 0.71
C TYR A 53 4.13 8.10 -0.15
N LEU A 54 2.97 8.37 0.40
CA LEU A 54 1.98 9.19 -0.28
C LEU A 54 1.16 10.02 0.71
N LYS A 55 0.68 11.15 0.23
CA LYS A 55 -0.41 11.86 0.89
C LYS A 55 -1.70 11.18 0.48
N ALA A 56 -2.62 11.01 1.43
CA ALA A 56 -3.84 10.28 1.16
C ALA A 56 -4.93 11.16 0.53
N ASP A 57 -4.53 12.17 -0.25
CA ASP A 57 -5.42 13.16 -0.84
C ASP A 57 -6.01 12.73 -2.19
N LYS A 58 -5.68 11.54 -2.66
CA LYS A 58 -6.22 10.97 -3.89
C LYS A 58 -6.62 9.51 -3.64
N LYS A 59 -7.49 9.00 -4.50
CA LYS A 59 -7.87 7.59 -4.46
C LYS A 59 -6.60 6.73 -4.63
N HIS A 60 -6.46 5.71 -3.80
CA HIS A 60 -5.27 4.86 -3.83
C HIS A 60 -5.59 3.43 -3.40
N TYR A 61 -4.80 2.50 -3.90
CA TYR A 61 -4.86 1.09 -3.50
C TYR A 61 -3.62 0.37 -4.00
N ILE A 62 -3.42 -0.86 -3.50
CA ILE A 62 -2.28 -1.70 -3.85
C ILE A 62 -2.80 -3.01 -4.43
N GLU A 63 -2.16 -3.49 -5.47
CA GLU A 63 -2.50 -4.74 -6.15
C GLU A 63 -1.28 -5.63 -6.20
N ASN A 64 -1.47 -6.93 -6.03
CA ASN A 64 -0.43 -7.91 -6.25
C ASN A 64 -0.62 -8.55 -7.62
N PRO A 65 0.11 -8.11 -8.65
CA PRO A 65 -0.05 -8.66 -10.00
C PRO A 65 0.73 -9.95 -10.20
N GLY A 66 1.50 -10.38 -9.22
CA GLY A 66 2.38 -11.52 -9.35
C GLY A 66 1.70 -12.85 -9.07
N SER A 67 2.51 -13.91 -9.10
CA SER A 67 2.05 -15.28 -8.85
C SER A 67 2.38 -15.77 -7.44
N ARG A 68 2.96 -14.92 -6.59
CA ARG A 68 3.32 -15.22 -5.22
C ARG A 68 2.73 -14.19 -4.28
N ASP A 69 2.55 -14.56 -3.02
CA ASP A 69 2.08 -13.63 -2.01
C ASP A 69 3.06 -12.48 -1.84
N ALA A 70 2.55 -11.30 -1.59
CA ALA A 70 3.35 -10.13 -1.24
C ALA A 70 3.09 -9.77 0.21
N VAL A 71 4.15 -9.36 0.91
CA VAL A 71 4.07 -8.99 2.33
C VAL A 71 4.67 -7.60 2.50
N LEU A 72 3.92 -6.72 3.14
CA LEU A 72 4.39 -5.36 3.37
C LEU A 72 3.98 -4.87 4.75
N ILE A 73 4.74 -3.88 5.22
CA ILE A 73 4.35 -3.09 6.39
C ILE A 73 3.72 -1.81 5.85
N TRP A 74 2.54 -1.49 6.35
CA TRP A 74 1.79 -0.32 5.91
C TRP A 74 1.48 0.53 7.14
N VAL A 75 1.81 1.82 7.07
CA VAL A 75 1.60 2.76 8.16
C VAL A 75 0.73 3.89 7.66
N SER A 76 -0.31 4.21 8.41
CA SER A 76 -1.19 5.33 8.09
C SER A 76 -1.23 6.29 9.28
N THR A 77 -1.21 7.59 9.00
CA THR A 77 -1.30 8.64 10.02
C THR A 77 -2.29 9.70 9.58
N PRO A 78 -3.45 9.85 10.24
CA PRO A 78 -3.97 8.97 11.30
C PRO A 78 -4.37 7.60 10.75
N PRO A 79 -4.60 6.61 11.62
CA PRO A 79 -5.00 5.27 11.19
C PRO A 79 -6.25 5.30 10.34
N SER A 80 -6.26 4.50 9.25
CA SER A 80 -7.37 4.42 8.32
C SER A 80 -7.71 2.97 7.95
N PHE A 81 -7.20 2.02 8.71
CA PHE A 81 -7.43 0.60 8.49
C PHE A 81 -8.64 0.08 9.24
#